data_347947baa3dd717bf091224a8b9b365a
#
_entry.id   347947baa3dd717bf091224a8b9b365a
#
_cell.length_a   1.000
_cell.length_b   1.000
_cell.length_c   1.000
_cell.angle_alpha   90.00
_cell.angle_beta   90.00
_cell.angle_gamma   90.00
#
_symmetry.space_group_name_H-M   'P 1'
#
loop_
_entity.id
_entity.type
_entity.pdbx_description
1 polymer ?
#
loop_
_entity_poly.entity_id
_entity_poly.type
_entity_poly.pdbx_seq_one_letter_code
_entity_poly.pdbx_strand_id
1 'polypeptide(L)'
;MSTASKTERKFAAIMFTDIVGFTELSSIDEESALKLLDKKRDLIVPLISKYKGALIKEMGDGTLSQYNELKNAIECAHTFQSKTDRDLQVRAGIHSGEVIFKNEDVFGDVVNIANRLESIAKPRSVLVSKETIDNLENKEGLEFVPLGLQSLKGVGRLIEVYAIK
;
A
#
# COMPACT_ATOMS: atom_id res chain seq x y z
N MET A 1 -2.38 -35.81 -9.90
CA MET A 1 -3.24 -34.71 -10.36
C MET A 1 -2.49 -33.40 -10.32
N SER A 2 -2.23 -32.82 -11.45
CA SER A 2 -1.64 -31.50 -11.48
C SER A 2 -2.70 -30.49 -11.03
N THR A 3 -2.44 -29.82 -9.95
CA THR A 3 -3.19 -28.62 -9.61
C THR A 3 -2.74 -27.52 -10.56
N ALA A 4 -3.51 -27.31 -11.63
CA ALA A 4 -3.31 -26.15 -12.47
C ALA A 4 -3.50 -24.92 -11.60
N SER A 5 -2.47 -24.05 -11.51
CA SER A 5 -2.59 -22.78 -10.81
C SER A 5 -3.70 -21.97 -11.46
N LYS A 6 -4.73 -21.65 -10.69
CA LYS A 6 -5.83 -20.81 -11.17
C LYS A 6 -5.35 -19.39 -11.32
N THR A 7 -5.51 -18.83 -12.52
CA THR A 7 -5.36 -17.40 -12.75
C THR A 7 -6.75 -16.78 -12.64
N GLU A 8 -6.88 -15.83 -11.74
CA GLU A 8 -8.14 -15.13 -11.52
C GLU A 8 -7.94 -13.64 -11.74
N ARG A 9 -8.87 -13.01 -12.46
CA ARG A 9 -8.91 -11.57 -12.66
C ARG A 9 -10.09 -11.01 -11.88
N LYS A 10 -9.84 -10.06 -11.01
CA LYS A 10 -10.91 -9.40 -10.26
C LYS A 10 -10.50 -8.01 -9.83
N PHE A 11 -11.49 -7.16 -9.56
CA PHE A 11 -11.26 -5.84 -9.00
C PHE A 11 -10.75 -5.99 -7.56
N ALA A 12 -9.71 -5.23 -7.24
CA ALA A 12 -9.18 -5.15 -5.88
C ALA A 12 -8.48 -3.82 -5.66
N ALA A 13 -8.36 -3.44 -4.40
CA ALA A 13 -7.47 -2.37 -3.98
C ALA A 13 -6.15 -2.99 -3.51
N ILE A 14 -5.05 -2.41 -3.95
CA ILE A 14 -3.71 -2.84 -3.60
C ILE A 14 -3.04 -1.74 -2.77
N MET A 15 -2.42 -2.13 -1.66
CA MET A 15 -1.67 -1.21 -0.83
C MET A 15 -0.24 -1.70 -0.64
N PHE A 16 0.72 -0.80 -0.90
CA PHE A 16 2.12 -0.98 -0.52
C PHE A 16 2.45 -0.07 0.63
N THR A 17 3.23 -0.56 1.58
CA THR A 17 3.77 0.24 2.67
C THR A 17 5.26 -0.06 2.84
N ASP A 18 6.03 0.93 3.25
CA ASP A 18 7.41 0.72 3.66
C ASP A 18 7.79 1.62 4.84
N ILE A 19 8.96 1.38 5.39
CA ILE A 19 9.52 2.18 6.49
C ILE A 19 10.47 3.21 5.90
N VAL A 20 10.28 4.47 6.27
CA VAL A 20 11.16 5.55 5.84
C VAL A 20 12.56 5.34 6.45
N GLY A 21 13.58 5.37 5.60
CA GLY A 21 14.97 5.27 6.03
C GLY A 21 15.42 3.90 6.48
N PHE A 22 14.67 2.84 6.20
CA PHE A 22 15.02 1.48 6.64
C PHE A 22 16.35 1.00 6.08
N THR A 23 16.61 1.22 4.79
CA THR A 23 17.85 0.77 4.15
C THR A 23 19.07 1.42 4.78
N GLU A 24 19.01 2.73 5.02
CA GLU A 24 20.11 3.45 5.67
C GLU A 24 20.31 3.00 7.10
N LEU A 25 19.23 2.86 7.86
CA LEU A 25 19.31 2.37 9.24
C LEU A 25 19.88 0.95 9.28
N SER A 26 19.44 0.09 8.38
CA SER A 26 19.92 -1.29 8.29
C SER A 26 21.43 -1.36 8.02
N SER A 27 21.98 -0.42 7.25
CA SER A 27 23.42 -0.38 6.94
C SER A 27 24.26 0.16 8.11
N ILE A 28 23.66 0.94 9.00
CA ILE A 28 24.35 1.55 10.14
C ILE A 28 24.13 0.74 11.41
N ASP A 29 22.93 0.27 11.65
CA ASP A 29 22.53 -0.41 12.88
C ASP A 29 21.44 -1.45 12.55
N GLU A 30 21.91 -2.64 12.17
CA GLU A 30 21.03 -3.74 11.76
C GLU A 30 20.06 -4.18 12.87
N GLU A 31 20.52 -4.18 14.12
CA GLU A 31 19.67 -4.56 15.26
C GLU A 31 18.51 -3.60 15.45
N SER A 32 18.77 -2.29 15.37
CA SER A 32 17.71 -1.27 15.46
C SER A 32 16.75 -1.38 14.30
N ALA A 33 17.24 -1.67 13.09
CA ALA A 33 16.40 -1.85 11.92
C ALA A 33 15.45 -3.05 12.09
N LEU A 34 15.95 -4.16 12.62
CA LEU A 34 15.12 -5.34 12.86
C LEU A 34 14.04 -5.10 13.91
N LYS A 35 14.37 -4.35 14.96
CA LYS A 35 13.37 -3.95 15.97
C LYS A 35 12.28 -3.09 15.37
N LEU A 36 12.64 -2.18 14.50
CA LEU A 36 11.70 -1.30 13.82
C LEU A 36 10.80 -2.10 12.88
N LEU A 37 11.36 -3.07 12.18
CA LEU A 37 10.61 -3.97 11.32
C LEU A 37 9.59 -4.78 12.12
N ASP A 38 9.98 -5.33 13.26
CA ASP A 38 9.08 -6.07 14.15
C ASP A 38 7.95 -5.17 14.65
N LYS A 39 8.27 -3.95 15.03
CA LYS A 39 7.26 -2.95 15.45
C LYS A 39 6.24 -2.68 14.34
N LYS A 40 6.72 -2.51 13.12
CA LYS A 40 5.83 -2.31 11.95
C LYS A 40 4.91 -3.51 11.76
N ARG A 41 5.48 -4.72 11.76
CA ARG A 41 4.71 -5.94 11.55
C ARG A 41 3.64 -6.13 12.63
N ASP A 42 3.99 -5.88 13.87
CA ASP A 42 3.06 -6.01 15.00
C ASP A 42 1.87 -5.05 14.89
N LEU A 43 2.06 -3.93 14.20
CA LEU A 43 0.98 -2.96 13.95
C LEU A 43 0.18 -3.29 12.70
N ILE A 44 0.86 -3.52 11.56
CA ILE A 44 0.18 -3.62 10.26
C ILE A 44 -0.53 -4.95 10.05
N VAL A 45 0.05 -6.07 10.46
CA VAL A 45 -0.51 -7.39 10.18
C VAL A 45 -1.91 -7.56 10.82
N PRO A 46 -2.11 -7.24 12.11
CA PRO A 46 -3.45 -7.29 12.68
C PRO A 46 -4.44 -6.32 12.03
N LEU A 47 -3.97 -5.14 11.60
CA LEU A 47 -4.83 -4.16 10.94
C LEU A 47 -5.30 -4.64 9.57
N ILE A 48 -4.43 -5.26 8.79
CA ILE A 48 -4.82 -5.83 7.50
C ILE A 48 -5.98 -6.80 7.70
N SER A 49 -5.87 -7.70 8.68
CA SER A 49 -6.93 -8.66 8.99
C SER A 49 -8.20 -7.97 9.48
N LYS A 50 -8.06 -7.00 10.37
CA LYS A 50 -9.20 -6.26 10.93
C LYS A 50 -10.03 -5.57 9.84
N TYR A 51 -9.36 -5.02 8.82
CA TYR A 51 -10.01 -4.35 7.69
C TYR A 51 -10.26 -5.28 6.50
N LYS A 52 -10.32 -6.60 6.75
CA LYS A 52 -10.70 -7.61 5.77
C LYS A 52 -9.77 -7.67 4.56
N GLY A 53 -8.52 -7.28 4.75
CA GLY A 53 -7.50 -7.41 3.74
C GLY A 53 -6.78 -8.75 3.82
N ALA A 54 -5.96 -9.01 2.83
CA ALA A 54 -5.08 -10.16 2.81
C ALA A 54 -3.64 -9.67 2.65
N LEU A 55 -2.76 -10.13 3.52
CA LEU A 55 -1.33 -9.92 3.36
C LEU A 55 -0.84 -10.83 2.24
N ILE A 56 -0.36 -10.25 1.15
CA ILE A 56 0.13 -11.01 0.00
C ILE A 56 1.57 -11.43 0.22
N LYS A 57 2.42 -10.46 0.53
CA LYS A 57 3.84 -10.74 0.83
C LYS A 57 4.52 -9.57 1.52
N GLU A 58 5.64 -9.89 2.16
CA GLU A 58 6.56 -8.91 2.71
C GLU A 58 7.85 -8.95 1.89
N MET A 59 8.40 -7.78 1.59
CA MET A 59 9.62 -7.61 0.79
C MET A 59 10.54 -6.66 1.54
N GLY A 60 11.46 -7.22 2.36
CA GLY A 60 12.27 -6.40 3.25
C GLY A 60 11.38 -5.67 4.25
N ASP A 61 11.41 -4.35 4.22
CA ASP A 61 10.54 -3.51 5.04
C ASP A 61 9.19 -3.20 4.38
N GLY A 62 9.01 -3.62 3.13
CA GLY A 62 7.78 -3.42 2.36
C GLY A 62 6.72 -4.45 2.67
N THR A 63 5.47 -4.03 2.63
CA THR A 63 4.31 -4.90 2.82
C THR A 63 3.33 -4.69 1.68
N LEU A 64 2.92 -5.77 1.04
CA LEU A 64 1.92 -5.77 -0.03
C LEU A 64 0.65 -6.44 0.48
N SER A 65 -0.45 -5.70 0.46
CA SER A 65 -1.76 -6.21 0.86
C SER A 65 -2.83 -5.91 -0.17
N GLN A 66 -3.90 -6.71 -0.17
CA GLN A 66 -5.01 -6.51 -1.07
C GLN A 66 -6.33 -6.50 -0.30
N TYR A 67 -7.31 -5.78 -0.85
CA TYR A 67 -8.62 -5.59 -0.25
C TYR A 67 -9.68 -5.68 -1.33
N ASN A 68 -10.76 -6.40 -1.07
CA ASN A 68 -11.88 -6.50 -2.01
C ASN A 68 -12.66 -5.19 -2.08
N GLU A 69 -12.64 -4.43 -0.98
CA GLU A 69 -13.31 -3.13 -0.91
C GLU A 69 -12.29 -2.04 -0.68
N LEU A 70 -12.32 -1.03 -1.53
CA LEU A 70 -11.42 0.11 -1.48
C LEU A 70 -11.48 0.85 -0.14
N LYS A 71 -12.67 1.01 0.40
CA LYS A 71 -12.85 1.66 1.70
C LYS A 71 -12.01 1.02 2.79
N ASN A 72 -11.93 -0.31 2.78
CA ASN A 72 -11.16 -1.05 3.78
C ASN A 72 -9.65 -0.77 3.66
N ALA A 73 -9.12 -0.66 2.45
CA ALA A 73 -7.72 -0.30 2.24
C ALA A 73 -7.41 1.09 2.80
N ILE A 74 -8.27 2.06 2.51
CA ILE A 74 -8.08 3.44 2.97
C ILE A 74 -8.16 3.53 4.50
N GLU A 75 -9.15 2.88 5.11
CA GLU A 75 -9.31 2.87 6.56
C GLU A 75 -8.13 2.17 7.24
N CYS A 76 -7.65 1.08 6.67
CA CYS A 76 -6.46 0.38 7.17
C CYS A 76 -5.24 1.30 7.15
N ALA A 77 -4.98 1.96 6.04
CA ALA A 77 -3.85 2.87 5.91
C ALA A 77 -3.94 4.04 6.90
N HIS A 78 -5.10 4.64 7.01
CA HIS A 78 -5.34 5.76 7.91
C HIS A 78 -5.12 5.35 9.38
N THR A 79 -5.67 4.21 9.78
CA THR A 79 -5.51 3.69 11.14
C THR A 79 -4.05 3.34 11.42
N PHE A 80 -3.36 2.72 10.46
CA PHE A 80 -1.95 2.40 10.60
C PHE A 80 -1.12 3.65 10.83
N GLN A 81 -1.31 4.69 10.02
CA GLN A 81 -0.60 5.96 10.19
C GLN A 81 -0.84 6.58 11.56
N SER A 82 -2.05 6.48 12.09
CA SER A 82 -2.38 7.02 13.42
C SER A 82 -1.68 6.30 14.56
N LYS A 83 -1.22 5.07 14.33
CA LYS A 83 -0.54 4.23 15.34
C LYS A 83 0.98 4.30 15.24
N THR A 84 1.52 4.97 14.23
CA THR A 84 2.96 5.16 14.08
C THR A 84 3.43 6.40 14.83
N ASP A 85 4.73 6.51 15.05
CA ASP A 85 5.34 7.60 15.81
C ASP A 85 6.60 8.13 15.11
N ARG A 86 7.39 8.96 15.80
CA ARG A 86 8.61 9.52 15.24
C ARG A 86 9.64 8.46 14.85
N ASP A 87 9.68 7.36 15.61
CA ASP A 87 10.68 6.32 15.38
C ASP A 87 10.27 5.39 14.24
N LEU A 88 8.96 5.23 14.06
CA LEU A 88 8.41 4.42 12.97
C LEU A 88 7.61 5.31 12.03
N GLN A 89 8.26 5.79 10.99
CA GLN A 89 7.59 6.56 9.94
C GLN A 89 7.41 5.68 8.71
N VAL A 90 6.18 5.61 8.24
CA VAL A 90 5.83 4.75 7.10
C VAL A 90 5.25 5.57 5.96
N ARG A 91 5.39 5.01 4.75
CA ARG A 91 4.76 5.53 3.55
C ARG A 91 3.79 4.50 3.03
N ALA A 92 2.70 4.91 2.43
CA ALA A 92 1.75 4.00 1.81
C ALA A 92 1.29 4.52 0.46
N GLY A 93 1.01 3.59 -0.45
CA GLY A 93 0.42 3.89 -1.75
C GLY A 93 -0.73 2.93 -2.02
N ILE A 94 -1.85 3.46 -2.48
CA ILE A 94 -3.06 2.69 -2.76
C ILE A 94 -3.54 2.97 -4.18
N HIS A 95 -3.81 1.90 -4.92
CA HIS A 95 -4.45 2.00 -6.22
C HIS A 95 -5.41 0.82 -6.39
N SER A 96 -6.46 1.02 -7.14
CA SER A 96 -7.47 -0.02 -7.36
C SER A 96 -7.76 -0.21 -8.84
N GLY A 97 -8.21 -1.38 -9.18
CA GLY A 97 -8.57 -1.76 -10.53
C GLY A 97 -8.57 -3.27 -10.69
N GLU A 98 -8.55 -3.73 -11.92
CA GLU A 98 -8.49 -5.15 -12.21
C GLU A 98 -7.08 -5.70 -11.94
N VAL A 99 -7.00 -6.72 -11.11
CA VAL A 99 -5.76 -7.36 -10.68
C VAL A 99 -5.78 -8.83 -11.06
N ILE A 100 -4.63 -9.35 -11.45
CA ILE A 100 -4.45 -10.78 -11.73
C ILE A 100 -3.91 -11.46 -10.48
N PHE A 101 -4.64 -12.47 -10.00
CA PHE A 101 -4.22 -13.30 -8.86
C PHE A 101 -3.76 -14.64 -9.38
N LYS A 102 -2.54 -15.04 -9.01
CA LYS A 102 -1.94 -16.31 -9.40
C LYS A 102 -0.89 -16.73 -8.38
N ASN A 103 -0.93 -18.00 -7.97
CA ASN A 103 0.06 -18.56 -7.04
C ASN A 103 0.24 -17.74 -5.76
N GLU A 104 -0.87 -17.29 -5.18
CA GLU A 104 -0.88 -16.47 -3.94
C GLU A 104 -0.14 -15.14 -4.10
N ASP A 105 0.02 -14.66 -5.33
CA ASP A 105 0.62 -13.37 -5.63
C ASP A 105 -0.31 -12.55 -6.52
N VAL A 106 0.03 -11.30 -6.76
CA VAL A 106 -0.76 -10.37 -7.56
C VAL A 106 0.11 -9.75 -8.65
N PHE A 107 -0.51 -9.49 -9.80
CA PHE A 107 0.17 -8.98 -10.98
C PHE A 107 -0.70 -7.95 -11.70
N GLY A 108 -0.06 -7.08 -12.44
CA GLY A 108 -0.71 -6.15 -13.35
C GLY A 108 -0.36 -4.69 -13.09
N ASP A 109 -0.92 -3.83 -13.92
CA ASP A 109 -0.68 -2.38 -13.89
C ASP A 109 -1.10 -1.76 -12.56
N VAL A 110 -2.19 -2.25 -11.98
CA VAL A 110 -2.69 -1.77 -10.68
C VAL A 110 -1.64 -1.95 -9.58
N VAL A 111 -0.97 -3.10 -9.57
CA VAL A 111 0.08 -3.40 -8.58
C VAL A 111 1.26 -2.45 -8.75
N ASN A 112 1.68 -2.22 -10.01
CA ASN A 112 2.79 -1.33 -10.31
C ASN A 112 2.50 0.11 -9.89
N ILE A 113 1.30 0.60 -10.17
CA ILE A 113 0.90 1.96 -9.80
C ILE A 113 0.88 2.12 -8.28
N ALA A 114 0.30 1.18 -7.54
CA ALA A 114 0.30 1.22 -6.08
C ALA A 114 1.72 1.28 -5.51
N ASN A 115 2.63 0.47 -6.06
CA ASN A 115 4.04 0.48 -5.66
C ASN A 115 4.70 1.83 -5.92
N ARG A 116 4.46 2.42 -7.09
CA ARG A 116 5.04 3.71 -7.46
C ARG A 116 4.49 4.86 -6.65
N LEU A 117 3.21 4.82 -6.30
CA LEU A 117 2.62 5.82 -5.38
C LEU A 117 3.31 5.78 -4.02
N GLU A 118 3.52 4.60 -3.47
CA GLU A 118 4.25 4.45 -2.22
C GLU A 118 5.66 5.03 -2.35
N SER A 119 6.37 4.75 -3.45
CA SER A 119 7.75 5.20 -3.66
C SER A 119 7.90 6.72 -3.70
N ILE A 120 6.90 7.47 -4.15
CA ILE A 120 6.94 8.93 -4.21
C ILE A 120 6.29 9.59 -2.99
N ALA A 121 5.73 8.83 -2.08
CA ALA A 121 5.09 9.36 -0.89
C ALA A 121 6.11 9.98 0.06
N LYS A 122 5.73 11.10 0.69
CA LYS A 122 6.51 11.68 1.76
C LYS A 122 6.36 10.87 3.04
N PRO A 123 7.28 10.98 3.99
CA PRO A 123 7.13 10.32 5.29
C PRO A 123 5.76 10.58 5.90
N ARG A 124 5.14 9.52 6.44
CA ARG A 124 3.84 9.55 7.08
C ARG A 124 2.69 9.91 6.15
N SER A 125 2.88 9.76 4.85
CA SER A 125 1.88 10.08 3.84
C SER A 125 1.27 8.82 3.25
N VAL A 126 -0.01 8.89 2.93
CA VAL A 126 -0.74 7.87 2.18
C VAL A 126 -1.15 8.48 0.85
N LEU A 127 -0.64 7.97 -0.25
CA LEU A 127 -0.99 8.45 -1.59
C LEU A 127 -1.98 7.50 -2.25
N VAL A 128 -2.90 8.10 -2.98
CA VAL A 128 -3.94 7.38 -3.71
C VAL A 128 -4.17 8.05 -5.06
N SER A 129 -4.49 7.27 -6.08
CA SER A 129 -4.82 7.81 -7.39
C SER A 129 -6.23 8.37 -7.44
N LYS A 130 -6.46 9.35 -8.31
CA LYS A 130 -7.82 9.85 -8.59
C LYS A 130 -8.73 8.74 -9.10
N GLU A 131 -8.21 7.86 -9.97
CA GLU A 131 -8.96 6.70 -10.46
C GLU A 131 -9.54 5.88 -9.31
N THR A 132 -8.74 5.70 -8.25
CA THR A 132 -9.18 4.99 -7.04
C THR A 132 -10.23 5.78 -6.26
N ILE A 133 -10.01 7.07 -6.07
CA ILE A 133 -10.96 7.94 -5.36
C ILE A 133 -12.32 7.93 -6.07
N ASP A 134 -12.31 7.96 -7.39
CA ASP A 134 -13.54 7.97 -8.19
C ASP A 134 -14.36 6.68 -8.02
N ASN A 135 -13.74 5.60 -7.59
CA ASN A 135 -14.41 4.33 -7.30
C ASN A 135 -14.97 4.25 -5.89
N LEU A 136 -14.71 5.23 -5.03
CA LEU A 136 -15.29 5.27 -3.69
C LEU A 136 -16.76 5.66 -3.76
N GLU A 137 -17.62 4.83 -3.20
CA GLU A 137 -19.05 5.12 -3.11
C GLU A 137 -19.35 6.21 -2.10
N ASN A 138 -18.61 6.22 -0.98
CA ASN A 138 -18.79 7.17 0.10
C ASN A 138 -17.44 7.75 0.52
N LYS A 139 -17.31 9.07 0.43
CA LYS A 139 -16.08 9.81 0.79
C LYS A 139 -16.23 10.53 2.14
N GLU A 140 -17.30 10.26 2.87
CA GLU A 140 -17.58 10.93 4.14
C GLU A 140 -16.47 10.66 5.16
N GLY A 141 -15.99 11.70 5.81
CA GLY A 141 -14.93 11.61 6.79
C GLY A 141 -13.53 11.55 6.21
N LEU A 142 -13.39 11.60 4.89
CA LEU A 142 -12.10 11.55 4.20
C LEU A 142 -11.80 12.90 3.56
N GLU A 143 -10.57 13.38 3.75
CA GLU A 143 -10.05 14.55 3.08
C GLU A 143 -8.92 14.13 2.14
N PHE A 144 -8.98 14.62 0.91
CA PHE A 144 -7.97 14.35 -0.11
C PHE A 144 -7.31 15.65 -0.53
N VAL A 145 -5.97 15.68 -0.49
CA VAL A 145 -5.18 16.83 -0.90
C VAL A 145 -4.59 16.57 -2.28
N PRO A 146 -4.91 17.39 -3.29
CA PRO A 146 -4.40 17.15 -4.65
C PRO A 146 -2.89 17.40 -4.73
N LEU A 147 -2.18 16.49 -5.38
CA LEU A 147 -0.76 16.60 -5.66
C LEU A 147 -0.47 16.75 -7.15
N GLY A 148 -1.52 16.78 -7.98
CA GLY A 148 -1.40 16.96 -9.42
C GLY A 148 -1.07 15.69 -10.20
N LEU A 149 -0.79 15.87 -11.47
CA LEU A 149 -0.42 14.79 -12.37
C LEU A 149 1.03 14.40 -12.14
N GLN A 150 1.28 13.10 -12.03
CA GLN A 150 2.60 12.54 -11.79
C GLN A 150 2.96 11.56 -12.89
N SER A 151 4.22 11.63 -13.33
CA SER A 151 4.79 10.61 -14.21
C SER A 151 5.46 9.57 -13.32
N LEU A 152 4.86 8.39 -13.26
CA LEU A 152 5.36 7.30 -12.42
C LEU A 152 6.22 6.36 -13.24
N LYS A 153 7.36 5.95 -12.70
CA LYS A 153 8.30 5.06 -13.37
C LYS A 153 7.63 3.75 -13.78
N GLY A 154 7.72 3.41 -15.06
CA GLY A 154 7.15 2.18 -15.60
C GLY A 154 5.65 2.23 -15.87
N VAL A 155 5.01 3.39 -15.69
CA VAL A 155 3.60 3.60 -16.00
C VAL A 155 3.48 4.46 -17.24
N GLY A 156 2.76 3.96 -18.25
CA GLY A 156 2.69 4.57 -19.58
C GLY A 156 1.76 5.78 -19.70
N ARG A 157 1.23 6.28 -18.59
CA ARG A 157 0.34 7.44 -18.58
C ARG A 157 0.56 8.29 -17.33
N LEU A 158 0.12 9.53 -17.37
CA LEU A 158 0.15 10.39 -16.19
C LEU A 158 -0.96 9.94 -15.20
N ILE A 159 -0.63 9.94 -13.93
CA ILE A 159 -1.57 9.58 -12.86
C ILE A 159 -1.83 10.82 -12.01
N GLU A 160 -3.09 11.15 -11.84
CA GLU A 160 -3.48 12.21 -10.92
C GLU A 160 -3.47 11.67 -9.49
N VAL A 161 -2.69 12.31 -8.61
CA VAL A 161 -2.38 11.77 -7.28
C VAL A 161 -2.94 12.70 -6.20
N TYR A 162 -3.44 12.06 -5.14
CA TYR A 162 -3.92 12.74 -3.94
C TYR A 162 -3.26 12.12 -2.71
N ALA A 163 -3.06 12.95 -1.69
CA ALA A 163 -2.71 12.46 -0.36
C ALA A 163 -3.98 12.37 0.48
N ILE A 164 -4.09 11.35 1.28
CA ILE A 164 -5.18 11.20 2.27
C ILE A 164 -4.72 11.93 3.54
N LYS A 165 -5.56 12.81 4.01
CA LYS A 165 -5.25 13.61 5.19
C LYS A 165 -5.76 12.94 6.47
#